data_41a7bb623558a1933737c0b5fd08ab93
#
_entry.id   41a7bb623558a1933737c0b5fd08ab93
#
_cell.length_a   1.000
_cell.length_b   1.000
_cell.length_c   1.000
_cell.angle_alpha   90.00
_cell.angle_beta   90.00
_cell.angle_gamma   90.00
#
_symmetry.space_group_name_H-M   'P 1'
#
loop_
_entity.id
_entity.type
_entity.pdbx_description
1 polymer ?
#
loop_
_entity_poly.entity_id
_entity_poly.type
_entity_poly.pdbx_seq_one_letter_code
_entity_poly.pdbx_strand_id
1 'polypeptide(L)'
;MKNVVIVDSVRTGLAKSHRGGFNMTRPDEMLAHIIDAMLDRNPNLPPEEVEDIIMGCGNPEGAQGHNVGRNAAVLSKLPISTGGTTINRYCSSGLQSISMAAGQIMAGSYDTCLLYTSPSPRDVCS
;
A
#
# COMPACT_ATOMS: atom_id res chain seq x y z
N MET A 1 -15.46 17.96 -11.32
CA MET A 1 -15.02 16.70 -10.69
C MET A 1 -13.89 16.15 -11.54
N LYS A 2 -12.77 15.81 -10.92
CA LYS A 2 -11.61 15.24 -11.62
C LYS A 2 -11.90 13.82 -12.09
N ASN A 3 -11.36 13.43 -13.24
CA ASN A 3 -11.34 12.04 -13.66
C ASN A 3 -10.24 11.30 -12.89
N VAL A 4 -10.54 10.11 -12.41
CA VAL A 4 -9.60 9.26 -11.71
C VAL A 4 -9.25 8.07 -12.59
N VAL A 5 -7.97 7.79 -12.73
CA VAL A 5 -7.46 6.68 -13.54
C VAL A 5 -6.49 5.83 -12.73
N ILE A 6 -6.41 4.54 -13.05
CA ILE A 6 -5.37 3.64 -12.56
C ILE A 6 -4.27 3.61 -13.60
N VAL A 7 -3.07 4.04 -13.22
CA VAL A 7 -1.93 4.19 -14.14
C VAL A 7 -1.12 2.90 -14.23
N ASP A 8 -0.89 2.22 -13.11
CA ASP A 8 -0.08 1.01 -13.07
C ASP A 8 -0.49 0.12 -11.89
N SER A 9 -0.10 -1.14 -11.93
CA SER A 9 -0.31 -2.08 -10.82
C SER A 9 0.81 -3.11 -10.76
N VAL A 10 1.24 -3.46 -9.55
CA VAL A 10 2.26 -4.48 -9.30
C VAL A 10 1.86 -5.35 -8.12
N ARG A 11 2.46 -6.52 -8.03
CA ARG A 11 2.28 -7.42 -6.88
C ARG A 11 3.54 -8.22 -6.63
N THR A 12 3.73 -8.71 -5.41
CA THR A 12 4.68 -9.77 -5.11
C THR A 12 4.08 -11.13 -5.48
N GLY A 13 4.92 -12.15 -5.54
CA GLY A 13 4.42 -13.53 -5.48
C GLY A 13 3.72 -13.79 -4.14
N LEU A 14 2.94 -14.87 -4.10
CA LEU A 14 2.38 -15.40 -2.86
C LEU A 14 3.26 -16.53 -2.34
N ALA A 15 3.35 -16.66 -1.04
CA ALA A 15 4.04 -17.75 -0.38
C ALA A 15 3.14 -18.38 0.68
N LYS A 16 3.35 -19.66 0.94
CA LYS A 16 2.59 -20.38 1.94
C LYS A 16 2.95 -19.87 3.34
N SER A 17 1.95 -19.61 4.13
CA SER A 17 2.09 -19.18 5.52
C SER A 17 2.94 -20.17 6.33
N HIS A 18 3.79 -19.68 7.20
CA HIS A 18 4.72 -20.41 8.08
C HIS A 18 5.78 -21.27 7.39
N ARG A 19 5.62 -21.62 6.11
CA ARG A 19 6.52 -22.55 5.39
C ARG A 19 7.01 -22.00 4.05
N GLY A 20 6.54 -20.84 3.63
CA GLY A 20 6.88 -20.24 2.35
C GLY A 20 8.15 -19.40 2.39
N GLY A 21 8.60 -18.96 1.22
CA GLY A 21 9.81 -18.15 1.06
C GLY A 21 9.77 -16.79 1.76
N PHE A 22 8.58 -16.28 2.09
CA PHE A 22 8.40 -15.01 2.80
C PHE A 22 8.23 -15.17 4.32
N ASN A 23 8.45 -16.36 4.84
CA ASN A 23 8.23 -16.68 6.25
C ASN A 23 8.96 -15.73 7.22
N MET A 24 10.15 -15.26 6.86
CA MET A 24 10.97 -14.36 7.68
C MET A 24 10.97 -12.91 7.15
N THR A 25 10.13 -12.60 6.20
CA THR A 25 10.05 -11.26 5.59
C THR A 25 8.97 -10.45 6.28
N ARG A 26 9.33 -9.24 6.72
CA ARG A 26 8.37 -8.33 7.36
C ARG A 26 7.38 -7.75 6.32
N PRO A 27 6.10 -7.65 6.66
CA PRO A 27 5.10 -7.08 5.75
C PRO A 27 5.40 -5.63 5.34
N ASP A 28 5.87 -4.80 6.25
CA ASP A 28 6.22 -3.40 5.97
C ASP A 28 7.40 -3.28 4.99
N GLU A 29 8.38 -4.18 5.06
CA GLU A 29 9.49 -4.25 4.10
C GLU A 29 9.00 -4.71 2.71
N MET A 30 8.11 -5.69 2.65
CA MET A 30 7.50 -6.13 1.39
C MET A 30 6.74 -4.99 0.72
N LEU A 31 6.02 -4.20 1.51
CA LEU A 31 5.28 -3.05 1.02
C LEU A 31 6.20 -1.94 0.53
N ALA A 32 7.25 -1.62 1.27
CA ALA A 32 8.27 -0.66 0.84
C ALA A 32 8.91 -1.10 -0.49
N HIS A 33 9.20 -2.38 -0.65
CA HIS A 33 9.72 -2.93 -1.90
C HIS A 33 8.77 -2.71 -3.09
N ILE A 34 7.47 -2.94 -2.89
CA ILE A 34 6.45 -2.70 -3.92
C ILE A 34 6.34 -1.21 -4.27
N ILE A 35 6.41 -0.33 -3.27
CA ILE A 35 6.43 1.13 -3.49
C ILE A 35 7.61 1.51 -4.37
N ASP A 36 8.80 1.05 -4.01
CA ASP A 36 10.02 1.35 -4.75
C ASP A 36 9.96 0.81 -6.18
N ALA A 37 9.46 -0.41 -6.36
CA ALA A 37 9.26 -1.00 -7.69
C ALA A 37 8.27 -0.18 -8.54
N MET A 38 7.20 0.33 -7.95
CA MET A 38 6.23 1.18 -8.63
C MET A 38 6.86 2.49 -9.09
N LEU A 39 7.66 3.13 -8.22
CA LEU A 39 8.39 4.36 -8.57
C LEU A 39 9.41 4.10 -9.68
N ASP A 40 10.16 3.02 -9.61
CA ASP A 40 11.16 2.66 -10.62
C ASP A 40 10.52 2.39 -12.00
N ARG A 41 9.32 1.81 -12.03
CA ARG A 41 8.56 1.58 -13.26
C ARG A 41 7.97 2.85 -13.87
N ASN A 42 7.80 3.89 -13.07
CA ASN A 42 7.16 5.15 -13.47
C ASN A 42 8.12 6.33 -13.27
N PRO A 43 9.23 6.40 -14.03
CA PRO A 43 10.28 7.41 -13.81
C PRO A 43 9.81 8.85 -14.06
N ASN A 44 8.68 9.02 -14.75
CA ASN A 44 8.09 10.34 -14.98
C ASN A 44 7.26 10.85 -13.79
N LEU A 45 7.06 10.01 -12.76
CA LEU A 45 6.42 10.40 -11.51
C LEU A 45 7.50 10.68 -10.46
N PRO A 46 7.79 11.95 -10.15
CA PRO A 46 8.68 12.27 -9.04
C PRO A 46 8.10 11.76 -7.72
N PRO A 47 8.90 11.14 -6.84
CA PRO A 47 8.40 10.65 -5.55
C PRO A 47 7.69 11.72 -4.71
N GLU A 48 8.10 12.98 -4.85
CA GLU A 48 7.52 14.13 -4.14
C GLU A 48 6.07 14.42 -4.54
N GLU A 49 5.63 13.94 -5.70
CA GLU A 49 4.25 14.09 -6.16
C GLU A 49 3.31 13.03 -5.59
N VAL A 50 3.83 12.02 -4.93
CA VAL A 50 3.02 11.04 -4.20
C VAL A 50 2.68 11.61 -2.83
N GLU A 51 1.46 12.12 -2.69
CA GLU A 51 1.06 12.88 -1.52
C GLU A 51 0.57 11.99 -0.38
N ASP A 52 -0.01 10.83 -0.72
CA ASP A 52 -0.56 9.92 0.29
C ASP A 52 -0.47 8.46 -0.14
N ILE A 53 -0.49 7.58 0.85
CA ILE A 53 -0.63 6.14 0.70
C ILE A 53 -1.86 5.69 1.46
N ILE A 54 -2.71 4.90 0.82
CA ILE A 54 -3.81 4.21 1.51
C ILE A 54 -3.56 2.71 1.44
N MET A 55 -3.35 2.12 2.61
CA MET A 55 -3.10 0.70 2.79
C MET A 55 -4.33 -0.02 3.27
N GLY A 56 -4.82 -0.98 2.49
CA GLY A 56 -5.84 -1.92 2.96
C GLY A 56 -5.19 -3.05 3.76
N CYS A 57 -5.53 -3.18 5.03
CA CYS A 57 -4.99 -4.23 5.91
C CYS A 57 -6.12 -4.85 6.73
N GLY A 58 -6.46 -6.10 6.42
CA GLY A 58 -7.54 -6.83 7.08
C GLY A 58 -7.17 -7.37 8.46
N ASN A 59 -5.88 -7.46 8.76
CA ASN A 59 -5.37 -7.95 10.04
C ASN A 59 -4.19 -7.07 10.52
N PRO A 60 -4.45 -5.87 11.03
CA PRO A 60 -3.42 -4.91 11.45
C PRO A 60 -2.82 -5.26 12.81
N GLU A 61 -2.16 -6.41 12.90
CA GLU A 61 -1.54 -6.92 14.11
C GLU A 61 -0.08 -7.32 13.88
N GLY A 62 0.70 -7.41 14.95
CA GLY A 62 2.11 -7.80 14.91
C GLY A 62 2.93 -6.86 14.02
N ALA A 63 3.68 -7.42 13.08
CA ALA A 63 4.56 -6.67 12.18
C ALA A 63 3.83 -5.76 11.19
N GLN A 64 2.52 -5.96 11.00
CA GLN A 64 1.66 -5.07 10.21
C GLN A 64 0.67 -4.28 11.09
N GLY A 65 0.98 -4.18 12.39
CA GLY A 65 0.18 -3.43 13.34
C GLY A 65 0.31 -1.92 13.20
N HIS A 66 -0.52 -1.22 13.95
CA HIS A 66 -0.62 0.24 13.93
C HIS A 66 -0.92 0.78 12.51
N ASN A 67 -0.12 1.69 12.04
CA ASN A 67 -0.26 2.28 10.70
C ASN A 67 0.84 1.76 9.76
N VAL A 68 0.66 0.52 9.28
CA VAL A 68 1.61 -0.12 8.38
C VAL A 68 1.79 0.65 7.07
N GLY A 69 0.76 1.34 6.60
CA GLY A 69 0.85 2.20 5.41
C GLY A 69 1.89 3.31 5.61
N ARG A 70 1.87 3.99 6.75
CA ARG A 70 2.87 5.00 7.08
C ARG A 70 4.26 4.40 7.29
N ASN A 71 4.35 3.25 7.96
CA ASN A 71 5.62 2.57 8.15
C ASN A 71 6.26 2.20 6.81
N ALA A 72 5.49 1.67 5.88
CA ALA A 72 5.98 1.33 4.55
C ALA A 72 6.45 2.58 3.77
N ALA A 73 5.71 3.68 3.87
CA ALA A 73 6.11 4.95 3.25
C ALA A 73 7.48 5.41 3.74
N VAL A 74 7.70 5.38 5.05
CA VAL A 74 8.98 5.81 5.66
C VAL A 74 10.13 4.88 5.29
N LEU A 75 9.87 3.58 5.11
CA LEU A 75 10.88 2.60 4.69
C LEU A 75 11.22 2.65 3.20
N SER A 76 10.38 3.28 2.40
CA SER A 76 10.52 3.37 0.95
C SER A 76 11.31 4.61 0.51
N LYS A 77 11.47 4.76 -0.81
CA LYS A 77 12.08 5.95 -1.43
C LYS A 77 11.18 7.18 -1.44
N LEU A 78 9.97 7.09 -0.88
CA LEU A 78 9.07 8.25 -0.78
C LEU A 78 9.61 9.27 0.22
N PRO A 79 9.33 10.57 0.00
CA PRO A 79 9.74 11.61 0.94
C PRO A 79 8.99 11.50 2.26
N ILE A 80 9.57 12.03 3.32
CA ILE A 80 8.96 12.04 4.65
C ILE A 80 7.63 12.80 4.69
N SER A 81 7.40 13.66 3.72
CA SER A 81 6.15 14.43 3.57
C SER A 81 4.97 13.61 3.07
N THR A 82 5.21 12.44 2.44
CA THR A 82 4.12 11.57 1.99
C THR A 82 3.32 11.07 3.17
N GLY A 83 2.01 11.28 3.16
CA GLY A 83 1.10 10.74 4.17
C GLY A 83 1.01 9.22 4.14
N GLY A 84 0.33 8.64 5.10
CA GLY A 84 0.07 7.21 5.12
C GLY A 84 -1.10 6.87 6.02
N THR A 85 -2.04 6.11 5.48
CA THR A 85 -3.26 5.68 6.17
C THR A 85 -3.40 4.18 6.02
N THR A 86 -3.82 3.52 7.09
CA THR A 86 -4.18 2.11 7.07
C THR A 86 -5.65 1.96 7.36
N ILE A 87 -6.37 1.26 6.50
CA ILE A 87 -7.80 1.02 6.65
C ILE A 87 -8.08 -0.46 6.79
N ASN A 88 -9.06 -0.80 7.58
CA ASN A 88 -9.50 -2.16 7.79
C ASN A 88 -11.00 -2.30 7.48
N ARG A 89 -11.29 -3.09 6.47
CA ARG A 89 -12.62 -3.58 6.15
C ARG A 89 -12.54 -5.09 5.85
N TYR A 90 -11.73 -5.77 6.66
CA TYR A 90 -11.43 -7.20 6.51
C TYR A 90 -11.01 -7.54 5.08
N CYS A 91 -11.62 -8.55 4.45
CA CYS A 91 -11.27 -8.99 3.10
C CYS A 91 -11.54 -7.94 2.00
N SER A 92 -12.33 -6.90 2.29
CA SER A 92 -12.64 -5.81 1.35
C SER A 92 -11.71 -4.60 1.52
N SER A 93 -10.70 -4.68 2.36
CA SER A 93 -9.82 -3.53 2.65
C SER A 93 -9.15 -2.97 1.41
N GLY A 94 -8.70 -3.82 0.50
CA GLY A 94 -8.07 -3.39 -0.76
C GLY A 94 -9.02 -2.63 -1.68
N LEU A 95 -10.24 -3.15 -1.88
CA LEU A 95 -11.25 -2.46 -2.68
C LEU A 95 -11.69 -1.15 -2.02
N GLN A 96 -11.80 -1.13 -0.69
CA GLN A 96 -12.13 0.08 0.06
C GLN A 96 -11.05 1.15 -0.09
N SER A 97 -9.76 0.77 -0.09
CA SER A 97 -8.67 1.72 -0.28
C SER A 97 -8.74 2.39 -1.66
N ILE A 98 -9.06 1.63 -2.71
CA ILE A 98 -9.24 2.16 -4.07
C ILE A 98 -10.39 3.17 -4.10
N SER A 99 -11.53 2.81 -3.51
CA SER A 99 -12.70 3.70 -3.45
C SER A 99 -12.40 5.00 -2.69
N MET A 100 -11.69 4.91 -1.56
CA MET A 100 -11.33 6.08 -0.77
C MET A 100 -10.37 7.01 -1.53
N ALA A 101 -9.32 6.45 -2.13
CA ALA A 101 -8.38 7.25 -2.92
C ALA A 101 -9.05 7.94 -4.10
N ALA A 102 -9.91 7.23 -4.81
CA ALA A 102 -10.68 7.81 -5.91
C ALA A 102 -11.53 8.98 -5.42
N GLY A 103 -12.25 8.81 -4.31
CA GLY A 103 -13.05 9.87 -3.70
C GLY A 103 -12.21 11.10 -3.30
N GLN A 104 -11.04 10.89 -2.72
CA GLN A 104 -10.13 11.97 -2.30
C GLN A 104 -9.58 12.74 -3.51
N ILE A 105 -9.18 12.04 -4.58
CA ILE A 105 -8.72 12.68 -5.82
C ILE A 105 -9.85 13.47 -6.46
N MET A 106 -11.05 12.91 -6.55
CA MET A 106 -12.23 13.58 -7.10
C MET A 106 -12.60 14.84 -6.29
N ALA A 107 -12.43 14.80 -4.98
CA ALA A 107 -12.67 15.93 -4.08
C ALA A 107 -11.55 16.99 -4.12
N GLY A 108 -10.42 16.70 -4.77
CA GLY A 108 -9.29 17.62 -4.85
C GLY A 108 -8.37 17.62 -3.65
N SER A 109 -8.43 16.58 -2.80
CA SER A 109 -7.55 16.48 -1.63
C SER A 109 -6.09 16.28 -2.03
N TYR A 110 -5.85 15.53 -3.10
CA TYR A 110 -4.55 15.33 -3.73
C TYR A 110 -4.72 14.83 -5.16
N ASP A 111 -3.64 14.80 -5.93
CA ASP A 111 -3.65 14.37 -7.32
C ASP A 111 -3.13 12.93 -7.52
N THR A 112 -2.24 12.47 -6.65
CA THR A 112 -1.60 11.16 -6.77
C THR A 112 -1.61 10.42 -5.43
N CYS A 113 -2.09 9.19 -5.47
CA CYS A 113 -2.11 8.31 -4.31
C CYS A 113 -1.63 6.91 -4.69
N LEU A 114 -0.82 6.29 -3.84
CA LEU A 114 -0.48 4.88 -3.95
C LEU A 114 -1.39 4.04 -3.07
N LEU A 115 -1.80 2.90 -3.59
CA LEU A 115 -2.73 2.00 -2.93
C LEU A 115 -2.11 0.62 -2.75
N TYR A 116 -2.34 0.02 -1.60
CA TYR A 116 -1.84 -1.31 -1.29
C TYR A 116 -2.86 -2.15 -0.57
N THR A 117 -2.71 -3.46 -0.73
CA THR A 117 -3.38 -4.44 0.12
C THR A 117 -2.32 -5.28 0.82
N SER A 118 -2.48 -5.48 2.13
CA SER A 118 -1.64 -6.43 2.85
C SER A 118 -2.01 -7.86 2.46
N PRO A 119 -1.13 -8.83 2.71
CA PRO A 119 -1.47 -10.24 2.59
C PRO A 119 -2.76 -10.56 3.35
N SER A 120 -3.58 -11.45 2.78
CA SER A 120 -4.79 -11.90 3.45
C SER A 120 -4.43 -12.63 4.76
N PRO A 121 -5.31 -12.63 5.77
CA PRO A 121 -5.10 -13.42 6.99
C PRO A 121 -4.83 -14.90 6.73
N ARG A 122 -5.35 -15.45 5.63
CA ARG A 122 -5.05 -16.83 5.21
C ARG A 122 -3.60 -17.01 4.76
N ASP A 123 -2.98 -15.96 4.26
CA ASP A 123 -1.58 -15.97 3.84
C ASP A 123 -0.63 -15.77 5.04
N VAL A 124 -1.15 -15.25 6.16
CA VAL A 124 -0.39 -14.92 7.37
C VAL A 124 -0.71 -15.84 8.55
N CYS A 125 -1.92 -16.41 8.62
CA CYS A 125 -2.44 -17.08 9.83
C CYS A 125 -2.92 -18.52 9.65
N SER A 126 -2.68 -19.16 8.53
CA SER A 126 -3.09 -20.56 8.33
C SER A 126 -1.96 -21.56 8.50
#